data_4495324401f5819e7342bcf2c953f819
#
_entry.id   4495324401f5819e7342bcf2c953f819
#
_cell.length_a   1.000
_cell.length_b   1.000
_cell.length_c   1.000
_cell.angle_alpha   90.00
_cell.angle_beta   90.00
_cell.angle_gamma   90.00
#
_symmetry.space_group_name_H-M   'P 1'
#
loop_
_entity.id
_entity.type
_entity.pdbx_description
1 polymer ?
#
loop_
_entity_poly.entity_id
_entity_poly.type
_entity_poly.pdbx_seq_one_letter_code
_entity_poly.pdbx_strand_id
1 'polypeptide(L)'
;MRKLMILLLFGCGGGSAKYHVDDASLASLSMEEKQGIFAAQNEKNQAQAEFESFKANYRNVDHDVDVADNEYKTAKLQLDTAKMNMKNAEQNADVNRKTSAQRDVQVAELGVKAADAKVDWLKKKRKWIGYSQDAAEKHVAEADARAELEKAKLAQAKGIKPDEKFDPMLFEQDYQEKARKYNDARLDAERLKPDVDGKEREYMTQQQAYDQARSNAMTMQH
;
A
#
# COMPACT_ATOMS: atom_id res chain seq x y z
N MET A 1 22.43 40.57 -5.82
CA MET A 1 22.04 39.47 -6.77
C MET A 1 22.26 38.14 -6.06
N ARG A 2 21.18 37.59 -5.46
CA ARG A 2 21.20 36.27 -4.79
C ARG A 2 20.86 35.21 -5.82
N LYS A 3 21.84 34.39 -6.19
CA LYS A 3 21.61 33.20 -7.03
C LYS A 3 20.84 32.18 -6.20
N LEU A 4 19.57 31.96 -6.55
CA LEU A 4 18.75 30.87 -6.02
C LEU A 4 19.24 29.58 -6.68
N MET A 5 20.00 28.78 -5.93
CA MET A 5 20.47 27.47 -6.36
C MET A 5 19.34 26.49 -6.06
N ILE A 6 18.51 26.15 -7.08
CA ILE A 6 17.52 25.08 -6.97
C ILE A 6 18.29 23.76 -6.98
N LEU A 7 18.48 23.17 -5.80
CA LEU A 7 18.92 21.81 -5.63
C LEU A 7 17.75 20.89 -6.02
N LEU A 8 17.77 20.40 -7.24
CA LEU A 8 16.97 19.23 -7.65
C LEU A 8 17.53 18.01 -6.92
N LEU A 9 16.90 17.64 -5.81
CA LEU A 9 17.13 16.35 -5.17
C LEU A 9 16.57 15.26 -6.10
N PHE A 10 17.42 14.70 -6.93
CA PHE A 10 17.17 13.43 -7.58
C PHE A 10 17.12 12.35 -6.49
N GLY A 11 15.92 12.02 -6.01
CA GLY A 11 15.68 10.87 -5.17
C GLY A 11 16.03 9.59 -5.92
N CYS A 12 17.07 8.90 -5.50
CA CYS A 12 17.38 7.54 -5.91
C CYS A 12 16.23 6.60 -5.54
N GLY A 13 15.65 5.90 -6.54
CA GLY A 13 14.78 4.77 -6.26
C GLY A 13 13.69 4.60 -7.29
N GLY A 14 14.00 4.06 -8.44
CA GLY A 14 13.09 3.66 -9.50
C GLY A 14 13.89 3.71 -10.79
N GLY A 15 14.12 2.55 -11.43
CA GLY A 15 14.97 2.48 -12.61
C GLY A 15 14.52 3.46 -13.68
N SER A 16 15.26 4.55 -13.82
CA SER A 16 15.08 5.53 -14.90
C SER A 16 15.15 4.85 -16.27
N ALA A 17 14.61 5.52 -17.30
CA ALA A 17 14.79 5.09 -18.68
C ALA A 17 16.28 4.86 -18.98
N LYS A 18 16.56 3.79 -19.69
CA LYS A 18 17.94 3.41 -20.02
C LYS A 18 18.55 4.32 -21.09
N TYR A 19 17.71 4.86 -21.95
CA TYR A 19 18.08 5.73 -23.04
C TYR A 19 17.38 7.08 -22.88
N HIS A 20 18.08 8.18 -23.22
CA HIS A 20 17.58 9.54 -23.08
C HIS A 20 17.78 10.33 -24.36
N VAL A 21 16.78 11.15 -24.71
CA VAL A 21 16.89 12.18 -25.74
C VAL A 21 17.10 13.52 -25.06
N ASP A 22 18.18 14.21 -25.43
CA ASP A 22 18.45 15.56 -24.91
C ASP A 22 17.33 16.51 -25.33
N ASP A 23 16.70 17.15 -24.37
CA ASP A 23 15.63 18.13 -24.59
C ASP A 23 16.10 19.32 -25.45
N ALA A 24 17.40 19.66 -25.41
CA ALA A 24 17.98 20.69 -26.25
C ALA A 24 17.88 20.35 -27.75
N SER A 25 17.97 19.08 -28.13
CA SER A 25 17.84 18.63 -29.52
C SER A 25 16.42 18.87 -30.07
N LEU A 26 15.42 18.94 -29.20
CA LEU A 26 14.02 19.17 -29.54
C LEU A 26 13.58 20.63 -29.27
N ALA A 27 14.49 21.52 -28.85
CA ALA A 27 14.12 22.86 -28.41
C ALA A 27 13.45 23.72 -29.50
N SER A 28 13.85 23.54 -30.78
CA SER A 28 13.31 24.27 -31.92
C SER A 28 11.89 23.86 -32.35
N LEU A 29 11.36 22.74 -31.82
CA LEU A 29 10.05 22.24 -32.17
C LEU A 29 8.95 23.01 -31.42
N SER A 30 7.79 23.19 -32.07
CA SER A 30 6.63 23.87 -31.50
C SER A 30 6.00 23.09 -30.35
N MET A 31 5.18 23.76 -29.54
CA MET A 31 4.42 23.11 -28.45
C MET A 31 3.42 22.08 -28.99
N GLU A 32 2.84 22.32 -30.15
CA GLU A 32 1.90 21.40 -30.80
C GLU A 32 2.59 20.09 -31.19
N GLU A 33 3.81 20.18 -31.72
CA GLU A 33 4.61 19.00 -32.08
C GLU A 33 5.02 18.18 -30.85
N LYS A 34 5.17 18.81 -29.70
CA LYS A 34 5.57 18.19 -28.42
C LYS A 34 4.40 17.64 -27.61
N GLN A 35 3.15 17.69 -28.07
CA GLN A 35 1.97 17.26 -27.29
C GLN A 35 2.10 15.82 -26.76
N GLY A 36 2.62 14.88 -27.57
CA GLY A 36 2.85 13.50 -27.14
C GLY A 36 3.84 13.38 -25.97
N ILE A 37 4.90 14.19 -25.99
CA ILE A 37 5.89 14.24 -24.91
C ILE A 37 5.25 14.78 -23.63
N PHE A 38 4.46 15.86 -23.73
CA PHE A 38 3.77 16.41 -22.55
C PHE A 38 2.74 15.46 -21.95
N ALA A 39 2.02 14.72 -22.80
CA ALA A 39 1.10 13.70 -22.33
C ALA A 39 1.84 12.59 -21.55
N ALA A 40 2.95 12.09 -22.08
CA ALA A 40 3.78 11.08 -21.41
C ALA A 40 4.45 11.60 -20.13
N GLN A 41 4.87 12.86 -20.08
CA GLN A 41 5.37 13.50 -18.87
C GLN A 41 4.30 13.65 -17.79
N ASN A 42 3.07 13.99 -18.17
CA ASN A 42 1.94 14.03 -17.23
C ASN A 42 1.64 12.65 -16.65
N GLU A 43 1.68 11.61 -17.47
CA GLU A 43 1.53 10.22 -17.01
C GLU A 43 2.64 9.83 -16.02
N LYS A 44 3.90 10.17 -16.31
CA LYS A 44 5.01 10.00 -15.36
C LYS A 44 4.77 10.71 -14.03
N ASN A 45 4.27 11.94 -14.04
CA ASN A 45 3.95 12.69 -12.82
C ASN A 45 2.82 12.02 -12.03
N GLN A 46 1.81 11.47 -12.70
CA GLN A 46 0.72 10.72 -12.07
C GLN A 46 1.25 9.42 -11.46
N ALA A 47 2.06 8.65 -12.18
CA ALA A 47 2.70 7.45 -11.67
C ALA A 47 3.57 7.74 -10.43
N GLN A 48 4.32 8.85 -10.44
CA GLN A 48 5.11 9.27 -9.29
C GLN A 48 4.23 9.61 -8.08
N ALA A 49 3.12 10.31 -8.28
CA ALA A 49 2.18 10.63 -7.21
C ALA A 49 1.53 9.37 -6.64
N GLU A 50 1.19 8.40 -7.49
CA GLU A 50 0.68 7.10 -7.07
C GLU A 50 1.70 6.33 -6.21
N PHE A 51 2.96 6.26 -6.65
CA PHE A 51 4.04 5.64 -5.89
C PHE A 51 4.21 6.27 -4.50
N GLU A 52 4.26 7.60 -4.40
CA GLU A 52 4.38 8.29 -3.10
C GLU A 52 3.14 8.04 -2.21
N SER A 53 1.96 7.91 -2.79
CA SER A 53 0.73 7.54 -2.07
C SER A 53 0.83 6.12 -1.47
N PHE A 54 1.26 5.13 -2.26
CA PHE A 54 1.45 3.77 -1.73
C PHE A 54 2.54 3.69 -0.67
N LYS A 55 3.62 4.45 -0.85
CA LYS A 55 4.70 4.54 0.13
C LYS A 55 4.24 5.13 1.47
N ALA A 56 3.39 6.17 1.44
CA ALA A 56 2.77 6.72 2.63
C ALA A 56 1.80 5.71 3.28
N ASN A 57 0.95 5.05 2.47
CA ASN A 57 0.02 4.04 2.93
C ASN A 57 0.73 2.83 3.56
N TYR A 58 1.87 2.42 3.02
CA TYR A 58 2.66 1.33 3.60
C TYR A 58 3.10 1.66 5.03
N ARG A 59 3.63 2.88 5.25
CA ARG A 59 4.05 3.33 6.58
C ARG A 59 2.88 3.38 7.57
N ASN A 60 1.72 3.86 7.12
CA ASN A 60 0.54 3.92 7.96
C ASN A 60 0.07 2.52 8.37
N VAL A 61 -0.03 1.59 7.43
CA VAL A 61 -0.45 0.22 7.74
C VAL A 61 0.59 -0.53 8.55
N ASP A 62 1.88 -0.27 8.38
CA ASP A 62 2.94 -0.83 9.22
C ASP A 62 2.76 -0.40 10.69
N HIS A 63 2.48 0.88 10.93
CA HIS A 63 2.12 1.39 12.25
C HIS A 63 0.82 0.76 12.79
N ASP A 64 -0.21 0.63 11.94
CA ASP A 64 -1.49 0.01 12.34
C ASP A 64 -1.31 -1.45 12.77
N VAL A 65 -0.38 -2.19 12.14
CA VAL A 65 -0.01 -3.56 12.56
C VAL A 65 0.58 -3.56 13.96
N ASP A 66 1.49 -2.63 14.27
CA ASP A 66 2.10 -2.54 15.61
C ASP A 66 1.05 -2.20 16.68
N VAL A 67 0.13 -1.30 16.37
CA VAL A 67 -1.00 -0.96 17.26
C VAL A 67 -1.88 -2.19 17.49
N ALA A 68 -2.26 -2.91 16.44
CA ALA A 68 -3.11 -4.08 16.53
C ALA A 68 -2.44 -5.24 17.29
N ASP A 69 -1.13 -5.46 17.10
CA ASP A 69 -0.37 -6.44 17.89
C ASP A 69 -0.37 -6.10 19.40
N ASN A 70 -0.35 -4.81 19.77
CA ASN A 70 -0.47 -4.36 21.16
C ASN A 70 -1.91 -4.51 21.70
N GLU A 71 -2.93 -4.21 20.90
CA GLU A 71 -4.34 -4.47 21.26
C GLU A 71 -4.58 -5.96 21.51
N TYR A 72 -4.03 -6.82 20.67
CA TYR A 72 -4.11 -8.27 20.86
C TYR A 72 -3.47 -8.75 22.17
N LYS A 73 -2.28 -8.22 22.52
CA LYS A 73 -1.63 -8.52 23.80
C LYS A 73 -2.50 -8.05 24.97
N THR A 74 -3.10 -6.87 24.86
CA THR A 74 -4.01 -6.32 25.87
C THR A 74 -5.25 -7.19 26.03
N ALA A 75 -5.87 -7.62 24.94
CA ALA A 75 -7.02 -8.53 24.97
C ALA A 75 -6.68 -9.87 25.65
N LYS A 76 -5.51 -10.42 25.42
CA LYS A 76 -5.03 -11.63 26.14
C LYS A 76 -4.91 -11.40 27.63
N LEU A 77 -4.34 -10.29 28.08
CA LEU A 77 -4.25 -9.95 29.50
C LEU A 77 -5.63 -9.78 30.14
N GLN A 78 -6.59 -9.20 29.41
CA GLN A 78 -7.99 -9.10 29.86
C GLN A 78 -8.62 -10.48 30.01
N LEU A 79 -8.39 -11.39 29.08
CA LEU A 79 -8.88 -12.77 29.19
C LEU A 79 -8.28 -13.51 30.39
N ASP A 80 -6.98 -13.37 30.61
CA ASP A 80 -6.32 -13.99 31.77
C ASP A 80 -6.89 -13.42 33.08
N THR A 81 -7.14 -12.12 33.15
CA THR A 81 -7.79 -11.47 34.32
C THR A 81 -9.21 -11.99 34.50
N ALA A 82 -10.01 -12.12 33.44
CA ALA A 82 -11.37 -12.66 33.52
C ALA A 82 -11.37 -14.11 34.01
N LYS A 83 -10.44 -14.95 33.52
CA LYS A 83 -10.27 -16.33 34.00
C LYS A 83 -9.88 -16.42 35.46
N MET A 84 -9.00 -15.53 35.96
CA MET A 84 -8.67 -15.46 37.38
C MET A 84 -9.88 -15.08 38.22
N ASN A 85 -10.65 -14.08 37.78
CA ASN A 85 -11.88 -13.65 38.44
C ASN A 85 -12.91 -14.77 38.47
N MET A 86 -13.07 -15.54 37.39
CA MET A 86 -13.95 -16.71 37.36
C MET A 86 -13.51 -17.76 38.38
N LYS A 87 -12.22 -18.11 38.43
CA LYS A 87 -11.68 -19.05 39.43
C LYS A 87 -11.96 -18.59 40.86
N ASN A 88 -11.82 -17.29 41.14
CA ASN A 88 -12.15 -16.71 42.43
C ASN A 88 -13.66 -16.77 42.74
N ALA A 89 -14.53 -16.58 41.73
CA ALA A 89 -15.96 -16.67 41.85
C ALA A 89 -16.43 -18.12 42.08
N GLU A 90 -15.75 -19.11 41.55
CA GLU A 90 -16.04 -20.53 41.76
C GLU A 90 -15.80 -20.96 43.25
N GLN A 91 -14.90 -20.29 43.93
CA GLN A 91 -14.62 -20.54 45.36
C GLN A 91 -15.69 -19.93 46.31
N ASN A 92 -16.60 -19.07 45.78
CA ASN A 92 -17.67 -18.45 46.51
C ASN A 92 -19.00 -19.14 46.16
N ALA A 93 -19.88 -19.29 47.14
CA ALA A 93 -21.20 -19.92 46.93
C ALA A 93 -22.23 -19.05 46.17
N ASP A 94 -21.84 -17.87 45.72
CA ASP A 94 -22.72 -16.91 45.03
C ASP A 94 -22.84 -17.25 43.54
N VAL A 95 -24.02 -17.76 43.16
CA VAL A 95 -24.36 -18.17 41.81
C VAL A 95 -24.34 -16.98 40.83
N ASN A 96 -24.81 -15.80 41.26
CA ASN A 96 -24.85 -14.61 40.41
C ASN A 96 -23.45 -14.15 40.03
N ARG A 97 -22.55 -14.17 41.01
CA ARG A 97 -21.14 -13.80 40.78
C ARG A 97 -20.44 -14.76 39.81
N LYS A 98 -20.72 -16.05 39.95
CA LYS A 98 -20.20 -17.08 39.04
C LYS A 98 -20.71 -16.87 37.59
N THR A 99 -22.03 -16.63 37.45
CA THR A 99 -22.63 -16.40 36.14
C THR A 99 -22.09 -15.13 35.45
N SER A 100 -21.88 -14.06 36.24
CA SER A 100 -21.25 -12.83 35.70
C SER A 100 -19.81 -13.10 35.23
N ALA A 101 -18.99 -13.75 36.08
CA ALA A 101 -17.61 -14.06 35.72
C ALA A 101 -17.50 -14.98 34.47
N GLN A 102 -18.44 -15.92 34.31
CA GLN A 102 -18.49 -16.75 33.10
C GLN A 102 -18.75 -15.90 31.83
N ARG A 103 -19.66 -14.93 31.89
CA ARG A 103 -19.93 -14.00 30.80
C ARG A 103 -18.72 -13.13 30.48
N ASP A 104 -18.03 -12.63 31.54
CA ASP A 104 -16.82 -11.81 31.33
C ASP A 104 -15.71 -12.60 30.61
N VAL A 105 -15.55 -13.89 30.92
CA VAL A 105 -14.64 -14.77 30.18
C VAL A 105 -15.06 -14.91 28.74
N GLN A 106 -16.37 -15.16 28.46
CA GLN A 106 -16.87 -15.28 27.07
C GLN A 106 -16.65 -14.00 26.27
N VAL A 107 -16.92 -12.83 26.86
CA VAL A 107 -16.68 -11.52 26.21
C VAL A 107 -15.18 -11.34 25.94
N ALA A 108 -14.33 -11.64 26.91
CA ALA A 108 -12.88 -11.53 26.75
C ALA A 108 -12.33 -12.49 25.67
N GLU A 109 -12.85 -13.71 25.56
CA GLU A 109 -12.50 -14.66 24.48
C GLU A 109 -12.86 -14.15 23.09
N LEU A 110 -14.03 -13.53 22.95
CA LEU A 110 -14.43 -12.88 21.71
C LEU A 110 -13.56 -11.67 21.40
N GLY A 111 -13.18 -10.90 22.43
CA GLY A 111 -12.23 -9.79 22.28
C GLY A 111 -10.86 -10.23 21.77
N VAL A 112 -10.34 -11.34 22.28
CA VAL A 112 -9.08 -11.93 21.75
C VAL A 112 -9.23 -12.36 20.29
N LYS A 113 -10.34 -13.02 19.92
CA LYS A 113 -10.58 -13.44 18.53
C LYS A 113 -10.70 -12.24 17.58
N ALA A 114 -11.39 -11.19 17.98
CA ALA A 114 -11.52 -9.97 17.19
C ALA A 114 -10.15 -9.28 16.99
N ALA A 115 -9.36 -9.16 18.06
CA ALA A 115 -8.03 -8.57 17.99
C ALA A 115 -7.06 -9.40 17.14
N ASP A 116 -7.09 -10.73 17.21
CA ASP A 116 -6.28 -11.64 16.39
C ASP A 116 -6.65 -11.50 14.90
N ALA A 117 -7.94 -11.52 14.60
CA ALA A 117 -8.43 -11.32 13.23
C ALA A 117 -8.04 -9.94 12.65
N LYS A 118 -8.01 -8.87 13.49
CA LYS A 118 -7.52 -7.54 13.10
C LYS A 118 -6.05 -7.57 12.73
N VAL A 119 -5.22 -8.24 13.52
CA VAL A 119 -3.79 -8.40 13.26
C VAL A 119 -3.57 -9.14 11.94
N ASP A 120 -4.28 -10.24 11.72
CA ASP A 120 -4.18 -11.03 10.49
C ASP A 120 -4.57 -10.22 9.26
N TRP A 121 -5.70 -9.50 9.32
CA TRP A 121 -6.12 -8.61 8.24
C TRP A 121 -5.09 -7.55 7.94
N LEU A 122 -4.58 -6.83 8.95
CA LEU A 122 -3.62 -5.76 8.75
C LEU A 122 -2.28 -6.27 8.22
N LYS A 123 -1.81 -7.45 8.65
CA LYS A 123 -0.60 -8.09 8.09
C LYS A 123 -0.79 -8.45 6.61
N LYS A 124 -1.96 -8.94 6.21
CA LYS A 124 -2.29 -9.20 4.81
C LYS A 124 -2.39 -7.90 4.00
N LYS A 125 -3.03 -6.87 4.54
CA LYS A 125 -3.14 -5.53 3.95
C LYS A 125 -1.76 -4.90 3.74
N ARG A 126 -0.86 -4.97 4.73
CA ARG A 126 0.52 -4.49 4.61
C ARG A 126 1.25 -5.19 3.46
N LYS A 127 1.11 -6.52 3.37
CA LYS A 127 1.72 -7.28 2.27
C LYS A 127 1.19 -6.81 0.92
N TRP A 128 -0.12 -6.69 0.76
CA TRP A 128 -0.73 -6.20 -0.48
C TRP A 128 -0.26 -4.80 -0.86
N ILE A 129 -0.22 -3.85 0.10
CA ILE A 129 0.26 -2.49 -0.14
C ILE A 129 1.74 -2.50 -0.56
N GLY A 130 2.57 -3.36 0.02
CA GLY A 130 3.97 -3.53 -0.39
C GLY A 130 4.11 -3.96 -1.85
N TYR A 131 3.30 -4.91 -2.33
CA TYR A 131 3.27 -5.29 -3.74
C TYR A 131 2.70 -4.19 -4.63
N SER A 132 1.69 -3.45 -4.16
CA SER A 132 1.14 -2.30 -4.90
C SER A 132 2.17 -1.17 -5.01
N GLN A 133 2.98 -0.94 -3.97
CA GLN A 133 4.09 0.01 -4.01
C GLN A 133 5.16 -0.42 -5.03
N ASP A 134 5.54 -1.70 -5.06
CA ASP A 134 6.48 -2.23 -6.05
C ASP A 134 5.93 -2.08 -7.49
N ALA A 135 4.64 -2.35 -7.69
CA ALA A 135 3.98 -2.11 -8.97
C ALA A 135 4.00 -0.62 -9.37
N ALA A 136 3.68 0.28 -8.43
CA ALA A 136 3.71 1.72 -8.68
C ALA A 136 5.14 2.24 -8.98
N GLU A 137 6.17 1.70 -8.33
CA GLU A 137 7.56 2.01 -8.66
C GLU A 137 7.91 1.60 -10.11
N LYS A 138 7.46 0.42 -10.53
CA LYS A 138 7.66 -0.05 -11.91
C LYS A 138 6.83 0.75 -12.91
N HIS A 139 5.65 1.25 -12.51
CA HIS A 139 4.86 2.18 -13.32
C HIS A 139 5.60 3.49 -13.57
N VAL A 140 6.27 4.04 -12.56
CA VAL A 140 7.13 5.22 -12.75
C VAL A 140 8.23 4.95 -13.79
N ALA A 141 8.88 3.79 -13.70
CA ALA A 141 9.93 3.43 -14.65
C ALA A 141 9.40 3.21 -16.08
N GLU A 142 8.21 2.64 -16.20
CA GLU A 142 7.52 2.47 -17.48
C GLU A 142 7.12 3.81 -18.09
N ALA A 143 6.51 4.70 -17.30
CA ALA A 143 6.10 6.03 -17.74
C ALA A 143 7.30 6.93 -18.13
N ASP A 144 8.43 6.78 -17.43
CA ASP A 144 9.69 7.44 -17.80
C ASP A 144 10.21 6.95 -19.15
N ALA A 145 10.27 5.63 -19.36
CA ALA A 145 10.69 5.05 -20.63
C ALA A 145 9.74 5.44 -21.78
N ARG A 146 8.44 5.56 -21.51
CA ARG A 146 7.45 6.05 -22.47
C ARG A 146 7.69 7.51 -22.85
N ALA A 147 8.00 8.36 -21.90
CA ALA A 147 8.31 9.77 -22.19
C ALA A 147 9.55 9.89 -23.07
N GLU A 148 10.59 9.10 -22.82
CA GLU A 148 11.79 9.08 -23.67
C GLU A 148 11.52 8.46 -25.05
N LEU A 149 10.67 7.45 -25.14
CA LEU A 149 10.22 6.88 -26.43
C LEU A 149 9.46 7.92 -27.27
N GLU A 150 8.57 8.71 -26.67
CA GLU A 150 7.85 9.76 -27.42
C GLU A 150 8.81 10.86 -27.92
N LYS A 151 9.84 11.22 -27.15
CA LYS A 151 10.92 12.09 -27.63
C LYS A 151 11.68 11.47 -28.81
N ALA A 152 12.02 10.19 -28.70
CA ALA A 152 12.74 9.48 -29.75
C ALA A 152 11.92 9.37 -31.06
N LYS A 153 10.63 9.06 -30.96
CA LYS A 153 9.71 9.05 -32.11
C LYS A 153 9.60 10.42 -32.80
N LEU A 154 9.49 11.48 -31.99
CA LEU A 154 9.44 12.84 -32.50
C LEU A 154 10.76 13.23 -33.18
N ALA A 155 11.92 12.94 -32.61
CA ALA A 155 13.23 13.16 -33.19
C ALA A 155 13.35 12.45 -34.54
N GLN A 156 12.97 11.16 -34.58
CA GLN A 156 12.98 10.37 -35.82
C GLN A 156 12.08 10.98 -36.89
N ALA A 157 10.85 11.35 -36.55
CA ALA A 157 9.89 11.93 -37.51
C ALA A 157 10.37 13.27 -38.10
N LYS A 158 11.19 14.01 -37.34
CA LYS A 158 11.78 15.30 -37.75
C LYS A 158 13.17 15.17 -38.38
N GLY A 159 13.71 13.96 -38.50
CA GLY A 159 15.07 13.73 -39.02
C GLY A 159 16.17 14.27 -38.10
N ILE A 160 15.85 14.50 -36.81
CA ILE A 160 16.79 14.94 -35.78
C ILE A 160 17.57 13.73 -35.29
N LYS A 161 18.89 13.83 -35.23
CA LYS A 161 19.75 12.84 -34.60
C LYS A 161 20.34 13.44 -33.30
N PRO A 162 19.80 13.10 -32.14
CA PRO A 162 20.27 13.65 -30.87
C PRO A 162 21.74 13.33 -30.59
N ASP A 163 22.21 12.15 -31.02
CA ASP A 163 23.61 11.73 -30.98
C ASP A 163 23.96 10.76 -32.12
N GLU A 164 25.24 10.36 -32.20
CA GLU A 164 25.74 9.44 -33.25
C GLU A 164 25.20 8.01 -33.13
N LYS A 165 24.76 7.59 -31.90
CA LYS A 165 24.27 6.25 -31.58
C LYS A 165 22.74 6.20 -31.47
N PHE A 166 22.05 7.26 -31.89
CA PHE A 166 20.60 7.35 -31.78
C PHE A 166 19.93 6.24 -32.60
N ASP A 167 19.25 5.33 -31.91
CA ASP A 167 18.45 4.27 -32.48
C ASP A 167 17.09 4.21 -31.77
N PRO A 168 16.00 4.66 -32.41
CA PRO A 168 14.65 4.64 -31.82
C PRO A 168 14.18 3.26 -31.41
N MET A 169 14.70 2.17 -32.00
CA MET A 169 14.32 0.82 -31.61
C MET A 169 14.77 0.46 -30.19
N LEU A 170 15.87 1.04 -29.71
CA LEU A 170 16.35 0.81 -28.33
C LEU A 170 15.39 1.41 -27.31
N PHE A 171 14.79 2.55 -27.60
CA PHE A 171 13.78 3.19 -26.74
C PHE A 171 12.50 2.37 -26.70
N GLU A 172 12.06 1.84 -27.83
CA GLU A 172 10.90 0.94 -27.91
C GLU A 172 11.12 -0.33 -27.10
N GLN A 173 12.31 -0.94 -27.21
CA GLN A 173 12.66 -2.14 -26.44
C GLN A 173 12.69 -1.87 -24.93
N ASP A 174 13.28 -0.74 -24.49
CA ASP A 174 13.31 -0.37 -23.06
C ASP A 174 11.89 -0.15 -22.53
N TYR A 175 11.05 0.57 -23.26
CA TYR A 175 9.66 0.76 -22.90
C TYR A 175 8.91 -0.58 -22.77
N GLN A 176 9.03 -1.47 -23.75
CA GLN A 176 8.35 -2.77 -23.71
C GLN A 176 8.83 -3.63 -22.54
N GLU A 177 10.13 -3.60 -22.21
CA GLU A 177 10.67 -4.30 -21.04
C GLU A 177 10.08 -3.76 -19.75
N LYS A 178 10.02 -2.41 -19.60
CA LYS A 178 9.46 -1.76 -18.41
C LYS A 178 7.96 -2.01 -18.28
N ALA A 179 7.21 -1.90 -19.39
CA ALA A 179 5.78 -2.17 -19.43
C ALA A 179 5.45 -3.61 -19.00
N ARG A 180 6.25 -4.59 -19.43
CA ARG A 180 6.11 -5.99 -18.99
C ARG A 180 6.35 -6.10 -17.48
N LYS A 181 7.43 -5.52 -16.95
CA LYS A 181 7.74 -5.56 -15.52
C LYS A 181 6.64 -4.92 -14.67
N TYR A 182 6.09 -3.80 -15.12
CA TYR A 182 4.95 -3.17 -14.47
C TYR A 182 3.72 -4.07 -14.47
N ASN A 183 3.35 -4.64 -15.61
CA ASN A 183 2.21 -5.54 -15.72
C ASN A 183 2.35 -6.76 -14.81
N ASP A 184 3.53 -7.38 -14.77
CA ASP A 184 3.78 -8.53 -13.89
C ASP A 184 3.60 -8.16 -12.41
N ALA A 185 4.18 -7.03 -11.98
CA ALA A 185 4.05 -6.56 -10.59
C ALA A 185 2.60 -6.17 -10.23
N ARG A 186 1.86 -5.54 -11.16
CA ARG A 186 0.45 -5.21 -10.99
C ARG A 186 -0.40 -6.46 -10.79
N LEU A 187 -0.19 -7.49 -11.60
CA LEU A 187 -0.88 -8.77 -11.46
C LEU A 187 -0.56 -9.45 -10.12
N ASP A 188 0.68 -9.36 -9.65
CA ASP A 188 1.06 -9.93 -8.35
C ASP A 188 0.36 -9.19 -7.19
N ALA A 189 0.22 -7.87 -7.27
CA ALA A 189 -0.56 -7.10 -6.31
C ALA A 189 -2.05 -7.46 -6.37
N GLU A 190 -2.63 -7.55 -7.57
CA GLU A 190 -4.05 -7.89 -7.77
C GLU A 190 -4.40 -9.28 -7.19
N ARG A 191 -3.50 -10.26 -7.31
CA ARG A 191 -3.70 -11.62 -6.76
C ARG A 191 -3.83 -11.65 -5.24
N LEU A 192 -3.27 -10.67 -4.53
CA LEU A 192 -3.34 -10.60 -3.07
C LEU A 192 -4.62 -9.92 -2.56
N LYS A 193 -5.29 -9.13 -3.39
CA LYS A 193 -6.45 -8.34 -2.99
C LYS A 193 -7.61 -9.18 -2.44
N PRO A 194 -8.00 -10.32 -3.06
CA PRO A 194 -9.07 -11.18 -2.52
C PRO A 194 -8.76 -11.72 -1.12
N ASP A 195 -7.50 -12.05 -0.83
CA ASP A 195 -7.07 -12.50 0.49
C ASP A 195 -7.25 -11.41 1.55
N VAL A 196 -6.90 -10.15 1.21
CA VAL A 196 -7.10 -9.00 2.09
C VAL A 196 -8.57 -8.80 2.39
N ASP A 197 -9.41 -8.79 1.34
CA ASP A 197 -10.86 -8.59 1.46
C ASP A 197 -11.53 -9.74 2.25
N GLY A 198 -11.01 -10.96 2.13
CA GLY A 198 -11.42 -12.12 2.92
C GLY A 198 -11.13 -11.93 4.41
N LYS A 199 -9.91 -11.51 4.73
CA LYS A 199 -9.48 -11.26 6.12
C LYS A 199 -10.18 -10.05 6.74
N GLU A 200 -10.47 -9.02 5.96
CA GLU A 200 -11.26 -7.88 6.42
C GLU A 200 -12.67 -8.31 6.85
N ARG A 201 -13.36 -9.12 6.03
CA ARG A 201 -14.68 -9.66 6.38
C ARG A 201 -14.64 -10.55 7.63
N GLU A 202 -13.60 -11.38 7.77
CA GLU A 202 -13.40 -12.20 8.97
C GLU A 202 -13.26 -11.31 10.22
N TYR A 203 -12.40 -10.30 10.15
CA TYR A 203 -12.23 -9.32 11.23
C TYR A 203 -13.56 -8.62 11.59
N MET A 204 -14.27 -8.08 10.59
CA MET A 204 -15.55 -7.40 10.82
C MET A 204 -16.58 -8.30 11.50
N THR A 205 -16.63 -9.58 11.13
CA THR A 205 -17.53 -10.58 11.75
C THR A 205 -17.16 -10.82 13.22
N GLN A 206 -15.85 -10.99 13.51
CA GLN A 206 -15.40 -11.20 14.88
C GLN A 206 -15.59 -9.96 15.75
N GLN A 207 -15.35 -8.78 15.20
CA GLN A 207 -15.56 -7.51 15.90
C GLN A 207 -17.05 -7.32 16.24
N GLN A 208 -17.94 -7.58 15.30
CA GLN A 208 -19.39 -7.49 15.54
C GLN A 208 -19.85 -8.46 16.63
N ALA A 209 -19.36 -9.70 16.64
CA ALA A 209 -19.69 -10.69 17.66
C ALA A 209 -19.20 -10.23 19.05
N TYR A 210 -18.01 -9.68 19.13
CA TYR A 210 -17.45 -9.10 20.37
C TYR A 210 -18.29 -7.93 20.87
N ASP A 211 -18.63 -6.97 20.00
CA ASP A 211 -19.38 -5.77 20.36
C ASP A 211 -20.79 -6.13 20.87
N GLN A 212 -21.44 -7.10 20.21
CA GLN A 212 -22.75 -7.60 20.64
C GLN A 212 -22.69 -8.28 22.00
N ALA A 213 -21.70 -9.15 22.23
CA ALA A 213 -21.52 -9.83 23.53
C ALA A 213 -21.25 -8.84 24.64
N ARG A 214 -20.40 -7.84 24.40
CA ARG A 214 -20.10 -6.75 25.33
C ARG A 214 -21.34 -5.92 25.69
N SER A 215 -22.12 -5.55 24.69
CA SER A 215 -23.39 -4.81 24.91
C SER A 215 -24.38 -5.62 25.77
N ASN A 216 -24.56 -6.90 25.45
CA ASN A 216 -25.44 -7.78 26.21
C ASN A 216 -24.97 -7.96 27.68
N ALA A 217 -23.65 -8.04 27.91
CA ALA A 217 -23.10 -8.13 29.27
C ALA A 217 -23.38 -6.87 30.10
N MET A 218 -23.32 -5.68 29.47
CA MET A 218 -23.62 -4.41 30.15
C MET A 218 -25.11 -4.26 30.53
N THR A 219 -26.02 -4.66 29.63
CA THR A 219 -27.46 -4.52 29.87
C THR A 219 -28.00 -5.45 30.95
N MET A 220 -27.32 -6.55 31.27
CA MET A 220 -27.71 -7.49 32.31
C MET A 220 -27.13 -7.16 33.71
N GLN A 221 -26.33 -6.12 33.85
CA GLN A 221 -25.79 -5.64 35.13
C GLN A 221 -26.70 -4.60 35.80
N HIS A 222 -27.73 -4.15 35.11
CA HIS A 222 -28.79 -3.25 35.60
C HIS A 222 -30.09 -3.99 35.87
#